data_45373156c7cb802c484dc57913b0d2c5
#
_entry.id   45373156c7cb802c484dc57913b0d2c5
#
_cell.length_a   1.000
_cell.length_b   1.000
_cell.length_c   1.000
_cell.angle_alpha   90.00
_cell.angle_beta   90.00
_cell.angle_gamma   90.00
#
_symmetry.space_group_name_H-M   'P 1'
#
loop_
_entity.id
_entity.type
_entity.pdbx_description
1 polymer ?
#
loop_
_entity_poly.entity_id
_entity_poly.type
_entity_poly.pdbx_seq_one_letter_code
_entity_poly.pdbx_strand_id
1 'polypeptide(L)'
;MPARLSWPALALVVFWAVVLGAVSVAVIVLALLGAPPAPPLVAGGAATPASAGAAPAGDNPAAATRARESGPGVAIAAPDAALTEPAPDYPGAVLPRIGPGGVAPRTLYAGGSDPKDRRPRLGLVLGGIGLSLAESRAAIDDLPAAVTLAFSPYAADPAPLLAAARARGHEILLSLPLEPQNYPLNDAGPETLLTGAPAAENERRLEWVLSRITGYAGTIGALDGLHGERFAAQTVNFTLLQRDLAQRGLFYIDPRPGAPPPSEIPGRAIDLVVDAPPSEAAISAALDQLAERALAHGSALGLADLPRPVTVARIAAWAGTLASHGLALVPASALIVMPPATAGKPEMVTHGE
;
A
#
# COMPACT_ATOMS: atom_id res chain seq x y z
N MET A 1 8.37 24.44 -60.87
CA MET A 1 7.04 23.78 -60.85
C MET A 1 6.62 23.65 -59.41
N PRO A 2 5.54 24.24 -58.91
CA PRO A 2 5.12 24.06 -57.54
C PRO A 2 4.58 22.63 -57.35
N ALA A 3 5.10 21.96 -56.32
CA ALA A 3 4.67 20.60 -55.94
C ALA A 3 3.21 20.64 -55.47
N ARG A 4 2.32 19.90 -56.21
CA ARG A 4 0.93 19.74 -55.79
C ARG A 4 0.89 18.81 -54.57
N LEU A 5 0.46 19.31 -53.41
CA LEU A 5 0.20 18.45 -52.25
C LEU A 5 -0.86 17.40 -52.65
N SER A 6 -0.63 16.16 -52.26
CA SER A 6 -1.60 15.08 -52.42
C SER A 6 -2.83 15.32 -51.53
N TRP A 7 -4.00 14.92 -51.94
CA TRP A 7 -5.27 15.06 -51.21
C TRP A 7 -5.18 14.63 -49.74
N PRO A 8 -4.56 13.48 -49.38
CA PRO A 8 -4.40 13.10 -47.94
C PRO A 8 -3.51 14.06 -47.16
N ALA A 9 -2.50 14.65 -47.77
CA ALA A 9 -1.65 15.65 -47.11
C ALA A 9 -2.40 16.96 -46.84
N LEU A 10 -3.28 17.38 -47.76
CA LEU A 10 -4.12 18.55 -47.56
C LEU A 10 -5.15 18.31 -46.45
N ALA A 11 -5.77 17.13 -46.38
CA ALA A 11 -6.72 16.75 -45.33
C ALA A 11 -6.06 16.75 -43.94
N LEU A 12 -4.82 16.27 -43.83
CA LEU A 12 -4.07 16.28 -42.56
C LEU A 12 -3.74 17.70 -42.11
N VAL A 13 -3.34 18.58 -43.02
CA VAL A 13 -3.07 19.99 -42.71
C VAL A 13 -4.32 20.70 -42.21
N VAL A 14 -5.45 20.49 -42.88
CA VAL A 14 -6.74 21.07 -42.48
C VAL A 14 -7.17 20.54 -41.10
N PHE A 15 -7.05 19.24 -40.88
CA PHE A 15 -7.35 18.63 -39.58
C PHE A 15 -6.54 19.28 -38.46
N TRP A 16 -5.22 19.40 -38.58
CA TRP A 16 -4.39 20.02 -37.58
C TRP A 16 -4.63 21.52 -37.38
N ALA A 17 -4.97 22.24 -38.46
CA ALA A 17 -5.35 23.64 -38.36
C ALA A 17 -6.64 23.85 -37.55
N VAL A 18 -7.64 22.96 -37.73
CA VAL A 18 -8.88 22.98 -36.91
C VAL A 18 -8.61 22.64 -35.46
N VAL A 19 -7.79 21.61 -35.17
CA VAL A 19 -7.45 21.22 -33.82
C VAL A 19 -6.70 22.34 -33.08
N LEU A 20 -5.69 22.93 -33.70
CA LEU A 20 -4.94 24.03 -33.12
C LEU A 20 -5.80 25.30 -32.92
N GLY A 21 -6.71 25.58 -33.83
CA GLY A 21 -7.70 26.65 -33.71
C GLY A 21 -8.62 26.44 -32.49
N ALA A 22 -9.15 25.23 -32.32
CA ALA A 22 -10.01 24.89 -31.17
C ALA A 22 -9.28 24.99 -29.83
N VAL A 23 -8.04 24.51 -29.76
CA VAL A 23 -7.20 24.63 -28.54
C VAL A 23 -6.93 26.08 -28.21
N SER A 24 -6.61 26.93 -29.21
CA SER A 24 -6.35 28.34 -28.99
C SER A 24 -7.58 29.08 -28.45
N VAL A 25 -8.76 28.78 -28.97
CA VAL A 25 -10.04 29.34 -28.47
C VAL A 25 -10.29 28.90 -27.03
N ALA A 26 -10.07 27.64 -26.69
CA ALA A 26 -10.24 27.12 -25.33
C ALA A 26 -9.31 27.83 -24.33
N VAL A 27 -8.05 28.05 -24.70
CA VAL A 27 -7.07 28.79 -23.84
C VAL A 27 -7.50 30.23 -23.64
N ILE A 28 -7.96 30.92 -24.69
CA ILE A 28 -8.46 32.29 -24.59
C ILE A 28 -9.70 32.39 -23.69
N VAL A 29 -10.63 31.45 -23.82
CA VAL A 29 -11.84 31.40 -22.97
C VAL A 29 -11.48 31.15 -21.52
N LEU A 30 -10.55 30.22 -21.23
CA LEU A 30 -10.06 30.00 -19.86
C LEU A 30 -9.37 31.24 -19.28
N ALA A 31 -8.58 31.95 -20.08
CA ALA A 31 -7.91 33.18 -19.64
C ALA A 31 -8.90 34.34 -19.37
N LEU A 32 -9.99 34.42 -20.12
CA LEU A 32 -11.04 35.41 -19.94
C LEU A 32 -11.98 35.12 -18.76
N LEU A 33 -12.15 33.83 -18.41
CA LEU A 33 -12.98 33.44 -17.25
C LEU A 33 -12.33 33.72 -15.90
N GLY A 34 -11.03 34.01 -15.85
CA GLY A 34 -10.30 34.34 -14.63
C GLY A 34 -10.11 33.10 -13.70
N ALA A 35 -9.15 33.18 -12.80
CA ALA A 35 -8.98 32.20 -11.75
C ALA A 35 -10.16 32.29 -10.75
N PRO A 36 -10.65 31.14 -10.22
CA PRO A 36 -11.68 31.16 -9.19
C PRO A 36 -11.19 31.95 -7.98
N PRO A 37 -12.08 32.75 -7.31
CA PRO A 37 -11.69 33.54 -6.15
C PRO A 37 -11.14 32.61 -5.05
N ALA A 38 -9.99 33.01 -4.48
CA ALA A 38 -9.42 32.31 -3.33
C ALA A 38 -10.41 32.37 -2.15
N PRO A 39 -10.58 31.27 -1.38
CA PRO A 39 -11.43 31.32 -0.19
C PRO A 39 -10.91 32.35 0.80
N PRO A 40 -11.80 33.08 1.52
CA PRO A 40 -11.41 34.12 2.47
C PRO A 40 -10.55 33.49 3.58
N LEU A 41 -9.37 34.08 3.81
CA LEU A 41 -8.56 33.82 4.99
C LEU A 41 -9.35 34.23 6.23
N VAL A 42 -9.89 33.28 6.98
CA VAL A 42 -10.43 33.50 8.30
C VAL A 42 -9.25 33.85 9.20
N ALA A 43 -9.16 35.11 9.61
CA ALA A 43 -8.21 35.56 10.62
C ALA A 43 -8.53 34.83 11.94
N GLY A 44 -7.78 33.78 12.23
CA GLY A 44 -7.85 33.08 13.50
C GLY A 44 -7.35 33.96 14.61
N GLY A 45 -8.24 34.33 15.56
CA GLY A 45 -7.88 35.00 16.79
C GLY A 45 -6.80 34.24 17.54
N ALA A 46 -5.80 35.01 18.01
CA ALA A 46 -4.73 34.50 18.86
C ALA A 46 -5.31 33.89 20.14
N ALA A 47 -5.32 32.58 20.22
CA ALA A 47 -5.52 31.85 21.48
C ALA A 47 -4.16 31.76 22.18
N THR A 48 -4.08 32.34 23.36
CA THR A 48 -2.97 32.21 24.29
C THR A 48 -2.66 30.73 24.55
N PRO A 49 -1.42 30.27 24.51
CA PRO A 49 -1.11 28.89 24.83
C PRO A 49 -1.27 28.65 26.34
N ALA A 50 -2.31 27.92 26.70
CA ALA A 50 -2.38 27.31 28.01
C ALA A 50 -1.28 26.24 28.07
N SER A 51 -0.30 26.47 28.95
CA SER A 51 0.73 25.49 29.30
C SER A 51 0.07 24.25 29.94
N ALA A 52 -0.25 23.26 29.13
CA ALA A 52 -0.56 21.91 29.61
C ALA A 52 0.76 21.17 29.74
N GLY A 53 1.15 20.87 30.98
CA GLY A 53 2.32 20.08 31.29
C GLY A 53 2.29 18.74 30.57
N ALA A 54 3.33 18.48 29.80
CA ALA A 54 3.56 17.18 29.19
C ALA A 54 3.72 16.14 30.31
N ALA A 55 2.71 15.32 30.49
CA ALA A 55 2.87 14.06 31.21
C ALA A 55 3.81 13.17 30.40
N PRO A 56 4.78 12.46 31.00
CA PRO A 56 5.63 11.53 30.29
C PRO A 56 4.76 10.44 29.66
N ALA A 57 4.93 10.22 28.37
CA ALA A 57 4.31 9.12 27.64
C ALA A 57 4.79 7.81 28.31
N GLY A 58 3.95 7.26 29.16
CA GLY A 58 4.20 5.98 29.80
C GLY A 58 4.11 4.87 28.75
N ASP A 59 5.09 3.99 28.75
CA ASP A 59 5.09 2.73 28.03
C ASP A 59 3.77 1.99 28.26
N ASN A 60 2.92 1.94 27.25
CA ASN A 60 1.66 1.22 27.38
C ASN A 60 1.63 0.03 26.38
N PRO A 61 2.26 -1.10 26.75
CA PRO A 61 2.17 -2.34 25.95
C PRO A 61 0.71 -2.82 25.81
N ALA A 62 -0.19 -2.37 26.68
CA ALA A 62 -1.62 -2.65 26.62
C ALA A 62 -2.32 -2.00 25.41
N ALA A 63 -1.76 -0.97 24.77
CA ALA A 63 -2.36 -0.38 23.56
C ALA A 63 -2.13 -1.27 22.31
N ALA A 64 -0.93 -1.85 22.21
CA ALA A 64 -0.60 -2.78 21.12
C ALA A 64 -1.37 -4.11 21.23
N THR A 65 -1.65 -4.55 22.46
CA THR A 65 -2.47 -5.76 22.70
C THR A 65 -3.94 -5.49 22.42
N ARG A 66 -4.45 -4.29 22.74
CA ARG A 66 -5.85 -3.90 22.48
C ARG A 66 -6.19 -3.81 20.98
N ALA A 67 -5.25 -3.39 20.13
CA ALA A 67 -5.48 -3.34 18.67
C ALA A 67 -5.72 -4.74 18.07
N ARG A 68 -5.08 -5.77 18.63
CA ARG A 68 -5.28 -7.18 18.20
C ARG A 68 -6.56 -7.82 18.72
N GLU A 69 -7.09 -7.33 19.83
CA GLU A 69 -8.31 -7.85 20.47
C GLU A 69 -9.57 -7.10 20.02
N SER A 70 -9.42 -6.05 19.20
CA SER A 70 -10.53 -5.28 18.67
C SER A 70 -11.05 -5.92 17.40
N GLY A 71 -12.36 -6.12 17.31
CA GLY A 71 -13.01 -6.64 16.11
C GLY A 71 -12.83 -5.73 14.88
N PRO A 72 -13.21 -6.21 13.67
CA PRO A 72 -13.15 -5.41 12.45
C PRO A 72 -13.89 -4.07 12.59
N GLY A 73 -13.34 -2.99 12.02
CA GLY A 73 -13.96 -1.67 12.02
C GLY A 73 -13.61 -0.77 13.20
N VAL A 74 -12.80 -1.23 14.14
CA VAL A 74 -12.23 -0.35 15.17
C VAL A 74 -11.16 0.55 14.53
N ALA A 75 -11.26 1.85 14.77
CA ALA A 75 -10.32 2.83 14.22
C ALA A 75 -8.87 2.49 14.59
N ILE A 76 -7.98 2.56 13.61
CA ILE A 76 -6.54 2.33 13.80
C ILE A 76 -5.89 3.60 14.35
N ALA A 77 -4.91 3.43 15.21
CA ALA A 77 -4.19 4.52 15.84
C ALA A 77 -3.58 5.50 14.80
N ALA A 78 -3.58 6.78 15.15
CA ALA A 78 -2.85 7.79 14.40
C ALA A 78 -1.33 7.47 14.44
N PRO A 79 -0.54 7.98 13.46
CA PRO A 79 0.90 7.80 13.47
C PRO A 79 1.53 8.29 14.78
N ASP A 80 2.35 7.43 15.40
CA ASP A 80 3.06 7.73 16.64
C ASP A 80 4.50 8.14 16.31
N ALA A 81 4.92 9.31 16.80
CA ALA A 81 6.28 9.81 16.62
C ALA A 81 7.34 8.87 17.25
N ALA A 82 6.98 8.09 18.27
CA ALA A 82 7.89 7.12 18.89
C ALA A 82 8.24 5.95 17.94
N LEU A 83 7.41 5.70 16.92
CA LEU A 83 7.61 4.68 15.90
C LEU A 83 8.21 5.26 14.61
N THR A 84 8.77 6.45 14.65
CA THR A 84 9.44 7.08 13.51
C THR A 84 10.84 7.55 13.88
N GLU A 85 11.71 7.63 12.89
CA GLU A 85 13.05 8.20 12.97
C GLU A 85 13.28 9.12 11.75
N PRO A 86 14.17 10.13 11.83
CA PRO A 86 14.49 10.96 10.68
C PRO A 86 15.05 10.14 9.52
N ALA A 87 14.66 10.47 8.31
CA ALA A 87 15.22 9.89 7.09
C ALA A 87 16.58 10.56 6.80
N PRO A 88 17.70 9.80 6.71
CA PRO A 88 19.04 10.40 6.53
C PRO A 88 19.17 11.19 5.24
N ASP A 89 18.67 10.66 4.11
CA ASP A 89 18.84 11.26 2.80
C ASP A 89 17.73 12.25 2.42
N TYR A 90 16.66 12.34 3.24
CA TYR A 90 15.48 13.17 2.95
C TYR A 90 15.11 14.06 4.15
N PRO A 91 15.76 15.25 4.30
CA PRO A 91 15.53 16.17 5.44
C PRO A 91 14.04 16.51 5.62
N GLY A 92 13.54 16.33 6.83
CA GLY A 92 12.13 16.57 7.18
C GLY A 92 11.20 15.38 6.94
N ALA A 93 11.65 14.33 6.27
CA ALA A 93 10.95 13.06 6.15
C ALA A 93 11.28 12.12 7.30
N VAL A 94 10.42 11.12 7.53
CA VAL A 94 10.59 10.14 8.61
C VAL A 94 10.40 8.72 8.08
N LEU A 95 11.13 7.78 8.69
CA LEU A 95 11.07 6.35 8.40
C LEU A 95 10.41 5.62 9.56
N PRO A 96 9.74 4.48 9.33
CA PRO A 96 9.24 3.63 10.40
C PRO A 96 10.40 2.98 11.16
N ARG A 97 10.22 2.81 12.47
CA ARG A 97 11.13 2.07 13.33
C ARG A 97 10.39 1.28 14.39
N ILE A 98 11.07 0.35 15.05
CA ILE A 98 10.60 -0.24 16.28
C ILE A 98 10.76 0.78 17.40
N GLY A 99 9.67 1.08 18.10
CA GLY A 99 9.65 2.06 19.18
C GLY A 99 10.11 1.49 20.52
N PRO A 100 10.05 2.31 21.58
CA PRO A 100 10.35 1.91 22.94
C PRO A 100 9.55 0.66 23.35
N GLY A 101 10.15 -0.18 24.21
CA GLY A 101 9.51 -1.43 24.65
C GLY A 101 9.32 -2.48 23.55
N GLY A 102 9.94 -2.31 22.36
CA GLY A 102 9.83 -3.27 21.24
C GLY A 102 8.51 -3.17 20.48
N VAL A 103 7.75 -2.09 20.63
CA VAL A 103 6.49 -1.88 19.91
C VAL A 103 6.80 -1.70 18.42
N ALA A 104 6.32 -2.62 17.60
CA ALA A 104 6.55 -2.58 16.17
C ALA A 104 5.36 -1.96 15.40
N PRO A 105 5.60 -1.23 14.30
CA PRO A 105 4.54 -0.73 13.42
C PRO A 105 3.53 -1.81 13.00
N ARG A 106 4.01 -3.02 12.64
CA ARG A 106 3.15 -4.17 12.29
C ARG A 106 2.19 -4.60 13.39
N THR A 107 2.44 -4.19 14.62
CA THR A 107 1.59 -4.53 15.78
C THR A 107 0.65 -3.38 16.12
N LEU A 108 1.16 -2.14 16.16
CA LEU A 108 0.37 -0.96 16.53
C LEU A 108 -0.65 -0.59 15.44
N TYR A 109 -0.27 -0.72 14.16
CA TYR A 109 -1.11 -0.33 13.03
C TYR A 109 -1.80 -1.51 12.35
N ALA A 110 -1.76 -2.70 12.95
CA ALA A 110 -2.52 -3.86 12.48
C ALA A 110 -4.02 -3.60 12.54
N GLY A 111 -4.74 -4.10 11.55
CA GLY A 111 -6.19 -4.12 11.57
C GLY A 111 -6.76 -5.07 12.63
N GLY A 112 -7.94 -4.73 13.15
CA GLY A 112 -8.61 -5.55 14.17
C GLY A 112 -9.16 -6.86 13.61
N SER A 113 -8.98 -7.96 14.34
CA SER A 113 -9.59 -9.28 14.04
C SER A 113 -10.00 -9.95 15.35
N ASP A 114 -11.06 -10.78 15.31
CA ASP A 114 -11.46 -11.55 16.48
C ASP A 114 -10.58 -12.80 16.61
N PRO A 115 -9.74 -12.91 17.67
CA PRO A 115 -8.89 -14.07 17.87
C PRO A 115 -9.67 -15.34 18.26
N LYS A 116 -10.94 -15.19 18.65
CA LYS A 116 -11.82 -16.32 19.00
C LYS A 116 -12.55 -16.90 17.80
N ASP A 117 -12.58 -16.19 16.68
CA ASP A 117 -13.21 -16.68 15.46
C ASP A 117 -12.38 -17.86 14.91
N ARG A 118 -13.04 -19.02 14.78
CA ARG A 118 -12.43 -20.28 14.32
C ARG A 118 -12.75 -20.60 12.86
N ARG A 119 -13.53 -19.76 12.20
CA ARG A 119 -13.82 -19.93 10.77
C ARG A 119 -12.54 -19.82 9.94
N PRO A 120 -12.46 -20.51 8.78
CA PRO A 120 -11.40 -20.27 7.82
C PRO A 120 -11.28 -18.78 7.50
N ARG A 121 -10.05 -18.27 7.49
CA ARG A 121 -9.75 -16.84 7.40
C ARG A 121 -9.42 -16.44 5.97
N LEU A 122 -10.01 -15.35 5.53
CA LEU A 122 -9.78 -14.82 4.20
C LEU A 122 -9.32 -13.37 4.32
N GLY A 123 -8.21 -13.02 3.69
CA GLY A 123 -7.72 -11.66 3.56
C GLY A 123 -7.80 -11.17 2.12
N LEU A 124 -7.97 -9.87 1.96
CA LEU A 124 -7.90 -9.21 0.68
C LEU A 124 -7.12 -7.90 0.82
N VAL A 125 -6.14 -7.70 -0.04
CA VAL A 125 -5.41 -6.44 -0.20
C VAL A 125 -5.93 -5.74 -1.45
N LEU A 126 -6.23 -4.46 -1.35
CA LEU A 126 -6.54 -3.60 -2.50
C LEU A 126 -5.40 -2.60 -2.71
N GLY A 127 -4.73 -2.70 -3.84
CA GLY A 127 -3.65 -1.83 -4.27
C GLY A 127 -4.12 -0.55 -4.94
N GLY A 128 -3.16 0.27 -5.39
CA GLY A 128 -3.41 1.49 -6.17
C GLY A 128 -4.08 2.64 -5.40
N ILE A 129 -4.17 2.55 -4.08
CA ILE A 129 -4.78 3.62 -3.26
C ILE A 129 -3.89 4.87 -3.30
N GLY A 130 -4.51 6.01 -3.59
CA GLY A 130 -3.84 7.30 -3.72
C GLY A 130 -3.48 7.70 -5.16
N LEU A 131 -3.61 6.81 -6.15
CA LEU A 131 -3.40 7.14 -7.57
C LEU A 131 -4.57 7.96 -8.15
N SER A 132 -5.80 7.60 -7.79
CA SER A 132 -7.02 8.35 -8.09
C SER A 132 -7.71 8.71 -6.78
N LEU A 133 -7.89 10.00 -6.51
CA LEU A 133 -8.55 10.48 -5.28
C LEU A 133 -9.99 9.95 -5.18
N ALA A 134 -10.74 10.03 -6.28
CA ALA A 134 -12.15 9.63 -6.30
C ALA A 134 -12.33 8.12 -6.09
N GLU A 135 -11.55 7.29 -6.82
CA GLU A 135 -11.61 5.83 -6.69
C GLU A 135 -11.10 5.35 -5.33
N SER A 136 -10.03 5.97 -4.82
CA SER A 136 -9.49 5.66 -3.49
C SER A 136 -10.51 6.00 -2.40
N ARG A 137 -11.20 7.13 -2.52
CA ARG A 137 -12.23 7.54 -1.57
C ARG A 137 -13.41 6.57 -1.60
N ALA A 138 -13.90 6.20 -2.78
CA ALA A 138 -14.97 5.21 -2.94
C ALA A 138 -14.57 3.86 -2.33
N ALA A 139 -13.35 3.38 -2.59
CA ALA A 139 -12.86 2.14 -2.00
C ALA A 139 -12.84 2.19 -0.46
N ILE A 140 -12.36 3.28 0.13
CA ILE A 140 -12.35 3.47 1.59
C ILE A 140 -13.78 3.50 2.15
N ASP A 141 -14.72 4.14 1.44
CA ASP A 141 -16.08 4.32 1.92
C ASP A 141 -16.94 3.07 1.75
N ASP A 142 -16.77 2.29 0.71
CA ASP A 142 -17.66 1.18 0.32
C ASP A 142 -17.16 -0.20 0.78
N LEU A 143 -15.85 -0.36 1.05
CA LEU A 143 -15.32 -1.67 1.43
C LEU A 143 -15.40 -1.92 2.94
N PRO A 144 -15.56 -3.20 3.36
CA PRO A 144 -15.44 -3.56 4.76
C PRO A 144 -14.06 -3.24 5.33
N ALA A 145 -14.00 -2.80 6.58
CA ALA A 145 -12.75 -2.44 7.28
C ALA A 145 -11.68 -3.55 7.29
N ALA A 146 -12.09 -4.81 7.18
CA ALA A 146 -11.17 -5.94 7.11
C ALA A 146 -10.41 -6.05 5.77
N VAL A 147 -10.80 -5.29 4.72
CA VAL A 147 -10.01 -5.18 3.49
C VAL A 147 -8.81 -4.28 3.78
N THR A 148 -7.61 -4.80 3.56
CA THR A 148 -6.35 -4.07 3.74
C THR A 148 -6.09 -3.19 2.52
N LEU A 149 -5.66 -1.95 2.73
CA LEU A 149 -5.44 -0.96 1.67
C LEU A 149 -3.96 -0.69 1.47
N ALA A 150 -3.45 -0.92 0.25
CA ALA A 150 -2.06 -0.63 -0.11
C ALA A 150 -1.96 0.72 -0.84
N PHE A 151 -1.29 1.66 -0.21
CA PHE A 151 -1.10 3.02 -0.69
C PHE A 151 0.11 3.11 -1.62
N SER A 152 -0.08 3.79 -2.74
CA SER A 152 1.02 4.11 -3.64
C SER A 152 1.97 5.14 -3.01
N PRO A 153 3.30 4.97 -3.12
CA PRO A 153 4.26 5.99 -2.71
C PRO A 153 4.19 7.25 -3.57
N TYR A 154 3.56 7.16 -4.74
CA TYR A 154 3.38 8.28 -5.67
C TYR A 154 2.07 9.05 -5.48
N ALA A 155 1.29 8.76 -4.43
CA ALA A 155 0.11 9.53 -4.08
C ALA A 155 0.47 11.00 -3.84
N ALA A 156 -0.22 11.92 -4.54
CA ALA A 156 0.10 13.35 -4.47
C ALA A 156 -0.27 13.98 -3.11
N ASP A 157 -1.42 13.61 -2.56
CA ASP A 157 -1.90 14.04 -1.24
C ASP A 157 -2.53 12.86 -0.50
N PRO A 158 -1.74 11.99 0.13
CA PRO A 158 -2.26 10.80 0.80
C PRO A 158 -2.90 11.10 2.17
N ALA A 159 -2.62 12.25 2.79
CA ALA A 159 -2.99 12.49 4.19
C ALA A 159 -4.49 12.39 4.47
N PRO A 160 -5.41 12.97 3.68
CA PRO A 160 -6.85 12.85 3.90
C PRO A 160 -7.35 11.41 3.73
N LEU A 161 -6.81 10.66 2.75
CA LEU A 161 -7.15 9.27 2.50
C LEU A 161 -6.68 8.37 3.63
N LEU A 162 -5.45 8.57 4.12
CA LEU A 162 -4.89 7.85 5.27
C LEU A 162 -5.73 8.06 6.54
N ALA A 163 -6.13 9.30 6.80
CA ALA A 163 -6.99 9.63 7.94
C ALA A 163 -8.34 8.91 7.84
N ALA A 164 -8.97 8.95 6.66
CA ALA A 164 -10.24 8.27 6.41
C ALA A 164 -10.14 6.75 6.55
N ALA A 165 -9.10 6.14 5.97
CA ALA A 165 -8.86 4.70 6.06
C ALA A 165 -8.70 4.23 7.52
N ARG A 166 -7.89 4.95 8.32
CA ARG A 166 -7.72 4.64 9.75
C ARG A 166 -9.02 4.79 10.54
N ALA A 167 -9.76 5.88 10.30
CA ALA A 167 -11.03 6.12 10.99
C ALA A 167 -12.04 5.01 10.76
N ARG A 168 -12.00 4.37 9.57
CA ARG A 168 -12.84 3.22 9.23
C ARG A 168 -12.26 1.88 9.66
N GLY A 169 -11.02 1.85 10.16
CA GLY A 169 -10.35 0.64 10.64
C GLY A 169 -9.67 -0.19 9.54
N HIS A 170 -9.46 0.37 8.34
CA HIS A 170 -8.68 -0.29 7.30
C HIS A 170 -7.19 -0.33 7.66
N GLU A 171 -6.62 -1.53 7.67
CA GLU A 171 -5.19 -1.71 7.75
C GLU A 171 -4.50 -1.10 6.53
N ILE A 172 -3.38 -0.40 6.78
CA ILE A 172 -2.64 0.31 5.74
C ILE A 172 -1.32 -0.39 5.47
N LEU A 173 -1.05 -0.67 4.19
CA LEU A 173 0.24 -1.06 3.66
C LEU A 173 0.79 0.03 2.76
N LEU A 174 2.11 0.02 2.57
CA LEU A 174 2.79 0.82 1.55
C LEU A 174 3.19 -0.09 0.39
N SER A 175 2.84 0.28 -0.83
CA SER A 175 3.29 -0.37 -2.05
C SER A 175 4.76 -0.07 -2.33
N LEU A 176 5.55 -1.10 -2.65
CA LEU A 176 6.95 -0.96 -3.04
C LEU A 176 7.08 -1.08 -4.55
N PRO A 177 7.64 -0.08 -5.24
CA PRO A 177 7.97 -0.16 -6.65
C PRO A 177 9.21 -1.04 -6.83
N LEU A 178 9.01 -2.31 -7.12
CA LEU A 178 10.06 -3.28 -7.38
C LEU A 178 10.17 -3.55 -8.89
N GLU A 179 11.36 -3.82 -9.39
CA GLU A 179 11.62 -4.09 -10.82
C GLU A 179 10.73 -5.23 -11.33
N PRO A 180 9.77 -4.95 -12.24
CA PRO A 180 8.84 -5.94 -12.76
C PRO A 180 9.45 -6.73 -13.92
N GLN A 181 8.71 -7.75 -14.38
CA GLN A 181 9.02 -8.40 -15.65
C GLN A 181 8.99 -7.36 -16.79
N ASN A 182 9.88 -7.57 -17.77
CA ASN A 182 10.00 -6.73 -18.97
C ASN A 182 10.38 -5.26 -18.70
N TYR A 183 11.00 -4.94 -17.55
CA TYR A 183 11.60 -3.62 -17.37
C TYR A 183 12.65 -3.37 -18.47
N PRO A 184 12.72 -2.16 -19.09
CA PRO A 184 12.02 -0.93 -18.76
C PRO A 184 10.69 -0.71 -19.51
N LEU A 185 10.16 -1.68 -20.27
CA LEU A 185 8.86 -1.54 -20.93
C LEU A 185 7.73 -1.44 -19.91
N ASN A 186 7.81 -2.24 -18.85
CA ASN A 186 7.01 -2.09 -17.65
C ASN A 186 7.84 -1.34 -16.63
N ASP A 187 7.37 -0.20 -16.15
CA ASP A 187 8.09 0.65 -15.22
C ASP A 187 7.19 1.01 -14.02
N ALA A 188 7.67 0.69 -12.81
CA ALA A 188 6.97 0.98 -11.57
C ALA A 188 7.27 2.40 -11.03
N GLY A 189 7.91 3.25 -11.84
CA GLY A 189 8.16 4.65 -11.54
C GLY A 189 9.61 4.98 -11.16
N PRO A 190 9.92 6.25 -10.90
CA PRO A 190 11.29 6.75 -10.80
C PRO A 190 12.08 6.17 -9.62
N GLU A 191 11.40 5.76 -8.55
CA GLU A 191 12.04 5.18 -7.36
C GLU A 191 11.93 3.65 -7.32
N THR A 192 11.80 3.01 -8.49
CA THR A 192 11.80 1.55 -8.61
C THR A 192 13.13 0.97 -8.13
N LEU A 193 13.06 0.01 -7.21
CA LEU A 193 14.21 -0.77 -6.77
C LEU A 193 14.62 -1.70 -7.91
N LEU A 194 15.86 -1.59 -8.38
CA LEU A 194 16.34 -2.27 -9.59
C LEU A 194 17.38 -3.33 -9.25
N THR A 195 17.34 -4.44 -9.96
CA THR A 195 18.32 -5.54 -9.83
C THR A 195 19.74 -5.13 -10.22
N GLY A 196 19.86 -4.21 -11.18
CA GLY A 196 21.14 -3.71 -11.69
C GLY A 196 21.66 -2.45 -11.01
N ALA A 197 20.92 -1.87 -10.08
CA ALA A 197 21.38 -0.68 -9.35
C ALA A 197 22.37 -1.05 -8.23
N PRO A 198 23.33 -0.17 -7.90
CA PRO A 198 24.15 -0.31 -6.70
C PRO A 198 23.28 -0.40 -5.42
N ALA A 199 23.73 -1.12 -4.40
CA ALA A 199 23.01 -1.28 -3.15
C ALA A 199 22.64 0.07 -2.52
N ALA A 200 23.58 1.01 -2.43
CA ALA A 200 23.32 2.35 -1.90
C ALA A 200 22.24 3.13 -2.67
N GLU A 201 22.13 2.91 -3.98
CA GLU A 201 21.06 3.54 -4.76
C GLU A 201 19.70 2.92 -4.45
N ASN A 202 19.62 1.60 -4.30
CA ASN A 202 18.37 0.94 -3.87
C ASN A 202 18.00 1.30 -2.42
N GLU A 203 18.98 1.45 -1.52
CA GLU A 203 18.75 1.93 -0.14
C GLU A 203 18.14 3.34 -0.15
N ARG A 204 18.73 4.28 -0.92
CA ARG A 204 18.21 5.63 -1.08
C ARG A 204 16.78 5.64 -1.63
N ARG A 205 16.49 4.83 -2.66
CA ARG A 205 15.14 4.69 -3.23
C ARG A 205 14.16 4.10 -2.22
N LEU A 206 14.57 3.07 -1.49
CA LEU A 206 13.75 2.48 -0.44
C LEU A 206 13.44 3.48 0.66
N GLU A 207 14.43 4.28 1.09
CA GLU A 207 14.24 5.34 2.07
C GLU A 207 13.22 6.37 1.59
N TRP A 208 13.31 6.83 0.34
CA TRP A 208 12.31 7.70 -0.26
C TRP A 208 10.91 7.06 -0.21
N VAL A 209 10.78 5.83 -0.65
CA VAL A 209 9.49 5.12 -0.67
C VAL A 209 8.91 5.03 0.75
N LEU A 210 9.69 4.55 1.72
CA LEU A 210 9.23 4.35 3.10
C LEU A 210 8.85 5.64 3.81
N SER A 211 9.39 6.78 3.36
CA SER A 211 9.10 8.10 3.93
C SER A 211 7.83 8.78 3.41
N ARG A 212 7.18 8.20 2.36
CA ARG A 212 6.04 8.86 1.69
C ARG A 212 4.76 8.91 2.50
N ILE A 213 4.57 7.95 3.39
CA ILE A 213 3.44 7.90 4.32
C ILE A 213 3.90 7.43 5.70
N THR A 214 3.08 7.63 6.71
CA THR A 214 3.36 7.20 8.10
C THR A 214 2.21 6.38 8.68
N GLY A 215 2.49 5.54 9.68
CA GLY A 215 1.45 4.78 10.39
C GLY A 215 0.88 3.63 9.55
N TYR A 216 1.74 2.87 8.89
CA TYR A 216 1.40 1.66 8.15
C TYR A 216 2.00 0.42 8.83
N ALA A 217 1.31 -0.71 8.70
CA ALA A 217 1.68 -1.95 9.38
C ALA A 217 2.73 -2.77 8.62
N GLY A 218 2.77 -2.65 7.32
CA GLY A 218 3.65 -3.44 6.45
C GLY A 218 3.72 -2.91 5.05
N THR A 219 4.34 -3.70 4.17
CA THR A 219 4.54 -3.36 2.78
C THR A 219 4.09 -4.49 1.86
N ILE A 220 3.84 -4.17 0.60
CA ILE A 220 3.55 -5.14 -0.47
C ILE A 220 4.40 -4.80 -1.69
N GLY A 221 4.97 -5.81 -2.34
CA GLY A 221 5.78 -5.64 -3.56
C GLY A 221 4.98 -5.40 -4.84
N ALA A 222 3.72 -4.96 -4.73
CA ALA A 222 2.83 -4.67 -5.86
C ALA A 222 2.60 -3.17 -6.01
N LEU A 223 2.64 -2.69 -7.24
CA LEU A 223 2.26 -1.34 -7.60
C LEU A 223 1.64 -1.32 -9.00
N ASP A 224 0.39 -0.84 -9.11
CA ASP A 224 -0.32 -0.62 -10.38
C ASP A 224 -0.32 -1.84 -11.33
N GLY A 225 -0.57 -3.04 -10.77
CA GLY A 225 -0.56 -4.31 -11.52
C GLY A 225 0.82 -4.85 -11.84
N LEU A 226 1.89 -4.26 -11.32
CA LEU A 226 3.26 -4.75 -11.41
C LEU A 226 3.65 -5.40 -10.08
N HIS A 227 4.23 -6.60 -10.13
CA HIS A 227 4.43 -7.45 -8.95
C HIS A 227 5.89 -7.71 -8.60
N GLY A 228 6.83 -6.93 -9.16
CA GLY A 228 8.25 -6.94 -8.79
C GLY A 228 8.96 -8.26 -9.01
N GLU A 229 8.51 -9.07 -9.96
CA GLU A 229 8.95 -10.46 -10.14
C GLU A 229 10.45 -10.55 -10.42
N ARG A 230 11.00 -9.61 -11.21
CA ARG A 230 12.41 -9.60 -11.56
C ARG A 230 13.28 -9.26 -10.36
N PHE A 231 12.87 -8.27 -9.55
CA PHE A 231 13.58 -7.92 -8.32
C PHE A 231 13.55 -9.09 -7.32
N ALA A 232 12.39 -9.68 -7.12
CA ALA A 232 12.21 -10.77 -6.16
C ALA A 232 12.90 -12.10 -6.59
N ALA A 233 13.22 -12.26 -7.87
CA ALA A 233 14.03 -13.38 -8.36
C ALA A 233 15.52 -13.23 -7.99
N GLN A 234 15.98 -12.03 -7.64
CA GLN A 234 17.35 -11.75 -7.21
C GLN A 234 17.47 -11.96 -5.69
N THR A 235 17.83 -13.16 -5.29
CA THR A 235 17.84 -13.60 -3.88
C THR A 235 18.58 -12.63 -2.96
N VAL A 236 19.74 -12.11 -3.37
CA VAL A 236 20.55 -11.21 -2.53
C VAL A 236 19.81 -9.91 -2.26
N ASN A 237 19.37 -9.21 -3.31
CA ASN A 237 18.67 -7.92 -3.18
C ASN A 237 17.35 -8.10 -2.42
N PHE A 238 16.62 -9.18 -2.71
CA PHE A 238 15.35 -9.44 -2.04
C PHE A 238 15.52 -9.78 -0.55
N THR A 239 16.58 -10.51 -0.20
CA THR A 239 16.94 -10.79 1.20
C THR A 239 17.31 -9.50 1.96
N LEU A 240 18.10 -8.62 1.35
CA LEU A 240 18.46 -7.32 1.94
C LEU A 240 17.22 -6.47 2.17
N LEU A 241 16.34 -6.35 1.19
CA LEU A 241 15.06 -5.64 1.35
C LEU A 241 14.25 -6.20 2.52
N GLN A 242 14.09 -7.51 2.61
CA GLN A 242 13.34 -8.13 3.70
C GLN A 242 13.94 -7.82 5.09
N ARG A 243 15.26 -7.82 5.20
CA ARG A 243 15.96 -7.50 6.46
C ARG A 243 15.76 -6.04 6.86
N ASP A 244 15.88 -5.10 5.92
CA ASP A 244 15.63 -3.68 6.19
C ASP A 244 14.21 -3.44 6.70
N LEU A 245 13.22 -4.01 6.03
CA LEU A 245 11.82 -3.91 6.44
C LEU A 245 11.58 -4.56 7.82
N ALA A 246 12.22 -5.71 8.09
CA ALA A 246 12.12 -6.41 9.38
C ALA A 246 12.72 -5.59 10.53
N GLN A 247 13.88 -4.95 10.31
CA GLN A 247 14.52 -4.07 11.30
C GLN A 247 13.65 -2.86 11.65
N ARG A 248 12.83 -2.40 10.70
CA ARG A 248 11.85 -1.32 10.90
C ARG A 248 10.54 -1.81 11.54
N GLY A 249 10.42 -3.09 11.84
CA GLY A 249 9.24 -3.66 12.51
C GLY A 249 8.03 -3.81 11.61
N LEU A 250 8.20 -3.85 10.29
CA LEU A 250 7.16 -4.06 9.30
C LEU A 250 6.91 -5.55 9.03
N PHE A 251 5.87 -5.87 8.26
CA PHE A 251 5.70 -7.15 7.59
C PHE A 251 5.68 -6.96 6.06
N TYR A 252 5.83 -8.05 5.32
CA TYR A 252 5.86 -8.01 3.86
C TYR A 252 4.85 -8.98 3.25
N ILE A 253 4.06 -8.49 2.29
CA ILE A 253 3.21 -9.31 1.43
C ILE A 253 3.89 -9.47 0.06
N ASP A 254 4.15 -10.72 -0.32
CA ASP A 254 4.66 -11.05 -1.64
C ASP A 254 3.49 -11.13 -2.63
N PRO A 255 3.44 -10.26 -3.65
CA PRO A 255 2.31 -10.22 -4.59
C PRO A 255 2.36 -11.31 -5.66
N ARG A 256 3.32 -12.25 -5.59
CA ARG A 256 3.46 -13.34 -6.56
C ARG A 256 2.68 -14.57 -6.08
N PRO A 257 1.60 -14.97 -6.77
CA PRO A 257 0.82 -16.13 -6.35
C PRO A 257 1.66 -17.41 -6.24
N GLY A 258 1.57 -18.09 -5.09
CA GLY A 258 2.29 -19.34 -4.84
C GLY A 258 3.79 -19.20 -4.59
N ALA A 259 4.31 -17.98 -4.42
CA ALA A 259 5.67 -17.76 -3.96
C ALA A 259 5.87 -18.34 -2.54
N PRO A 260 7.10 -18.77 -2.18
CA PRO A 260 7.38 -19.18 -0.81
C PRO A 260 7.19 -17.99 0.14
N PRO A 261 6.82 -18.26 1.40
CA PRO A 261 6.75 -17.19 2.40
C PRO A 261 8.09 -16.46 2.53
N PRO A 262 8.10 -15.14 2.81
CA PRO A 262 9.32 -14.40 3.07
C PRO A 262 10.14 -15.04 4.20
N SER A 263 11.46 -15.15 4.03
CA SER A 263 12.34 -15.89 4.95
C SER A 263 12.96 -15.03 6.04
N GLU A 264 13.08 -13.71 5.83
CA GLU A 264 13.79 -12.79 6.74
C GLU A 264 12.84 -11.83 7.47
N ILE A 265 11.57 -11.83 7.13
CA ILE A 265 10.56 -10.90 7.64
C ILE A 265 9.24 -11.63 7.87
N PRO A 266 8.45 -11.27 8.91
CA PRO A 266 7.07 -11.72 9.00
C PRO A 266 6.31 -11.39 7.72
N GLY A 267 5.63 -12.37 7.13
CA GLY A 267 4.97 -12.10 5.86
C GLY A 267 4.22 -13.30 5.30
N ARG A 268 3.68 -13.11 4.12
CA ARG A 268 2.97 -14.15 3.35
C ARG A 268 2.99 -13.79 1.86
N ALA A 269 2.95 -14.79 0.97
CA ALA A 269 2.59 -14.61 -0.43
C ALA A 269 1.06 -14.61 -0.59
N ILE A 270 0.59 -13.91 -1.62
CA ILE A 270 -0.82 -14.01 -2.01
C ILE A 270 -1.10 -15.36 -2.67
N ASP A 271 -2.37 -15.76 -2.63
CA ASP A 271 -2.83 -16.98 -3.29
C ASP A 271 -3.37 -16.70 -4.69
N LEU A 272 -3.92 -15.49 -4.93
CA LEU A 272 -4.56 -15.13 -6.19
C LEU A 272 -4.63 -13.60 -6.38
N VAL A 273 -4.44 -13.14 -7.63
CA VAL A 273 -4.85 -11.80 -8.07
C VAL A 273 -6.29 -11.90 -8.55
N VAL A 274 -7.18 -11.07 -8.00
CA VAL A 274 -8.63 -11.23 -8.22
C VAL A 274 -9.21 -10.36 -9.32
N ASP A 275 -8.50 -9.30 -9.76
CA ASP A 275 -8.99 -8.34 -10.77
C ASP A 275 -8.19 -8.36 -12.08
N ALA A 276 -7.57 -9.48 -12.39
CA ALA A 276 -6.86 -9.73 -13.64
C ALA A 276 -7.49 -10.92 -14.41
N PRO A 277 -8.32 -10.69 -15.46
CA PRO A 277 -8.70 -9.39 -16.06
C PRO A 277 -9.78 -8.63 -15.28
N PRO A 278 -9.88 -7.31 -15.42
CA PRO A 278 -10.78 -6.47 -14.65
C PRO A 278 -12.22 -6.45 -15.21
N SER A 279 -12.82 -7.62 -15.35
CA SER A 279 -14.23 -7.78 -15.76
C SER A 279 -15.06 -8.30 -14.60
N GLU A 280 -16.34 -7.93 -14.56
CA GLU A 280 -17.26 -8.35 -13.51
C GLU A 280 -17.29 -9.87 -13.31
N ALA A 281 -17.41 -10.62 -14.40
CA ALA A 281 -17.46 -12.07 -14.35
C ALA A 281 -16.14 -12.69 -13.88
N ALA A 282 -14.99 -12.19 -14.36
CA ALA A 282 -13.68 -12.70 -13.97
C ALA A 282 -13.37 -12.41 -12.50
N ILE A 283 -13.67 -11.19 -12.02
CA ILE A 283 -13.49 -10.80 -10.61
C ILE A 283 -14.36 -11.69 -9.73
N SER A 284 -15.64 -11.88 -10.06
CA SER A 284 -16.53 -12.72 -9.27
C SER A 284 -16.00 -14.17 -9.18
N ALA A 285 -15.61 -14.76 -10.31
CA ALA A 285 -15.05 -16.11 -10.34
C ALA A 285 -13.74 -16.23 -9.53
N ALA A 286 -12.88 -15.22 -9.58
CA ALA A 286 -11.63 -15.21 -8.82
C ALA A 286 -11.88 -15.06 -7.30
N LEU A 287 -12.86 -14.25 -6.89
CA LEU A 287 -13.27 -14.11 -5.50
C LEU A 287 -13.87 -15.43 -4.96
N ASP A 288 -14.70 -16.12 -5.74
CA ASP A 288 -15.25 -17.44 -5.38
C ASP A 288 -14.12 -18.47 -5.25
N GLN A 289 -13.17 -18.51 -6.18
CA GLN A 289 -11.99 -19.38 -6.10
C GLN A 289 -11.14 -19.07 -4.85
N LEU A 290 -11.02 -17.79 -4.47
CA LEU A 290 -10.31 -17.40 -3.25
C LEU A 290 -11.02 -17.92 -1.99
N ALA A 291 -12.36 -17.86 -1.98
CA ALA A 291 -13.19 -18.41 -0.89
C ALA A 291 -13.04 -19.94 -0.78
N GLU A 292 -13.05 -20.66 -1.91
CA GLU A 292 -12.82 -22.11 -1.95
C GLU A 292 -11.44 -22.49 -1.40
N ARG A 293 -10.40 -21.74 -1.74
CA ARG A 293 -9.05 -21.94 -1.19
C ARG A 293 -9.02 -21.76 0.33
N ALA A 294 -9.69 -20.71 0.84
CA ALA A 294 -9.77 -20.50 2.28
C ALA A 294 -10.47 -21.65 3.00
N LEU A 295 -11.57 -22.19 2.45
CA LEU A 295 -12.26 -23.35 2.97
C LEU A 295 -11.40 -24.61 2.95
N ALA A 296 -10.65 -24.83 1.88
CA ALA A 296 -9.80 -26.02 1.70
C ALA A 296 -8.55 -26.00 2.59
N HIS A 297 -7.93 -24.83 2.80
CA HIS A 297 -6.64 -24.70 3.47
C HIS A 297 -6.69 -23.95 4.82
N GLY A 298 -7.88 -23.56 5.27
CA GLY A 298 -8.06 -22.81 6.51
C GLY A 298 -7.75 -21.31 6.40
N SER A 299 -7.07 -20.86 5.34
CA SER A 299 -6.86 -19.45 5.04
C SER A 299 -6.49 -19.20 3.57
N ALA A 300 -6.84 -18.01 3.06
CA ALA A 300 -6.38 -17.50 1.77
C ALA A 300 -6.17 -15.99 1.81
N LEU A 301 -5.28 -15.47 0.96
CA LEU A 301 -5.00 -14.05 0.80
C LEU A 301 -5.07 -13.69 -0.67
N GLY A 302 -5.95 -12.76 -1.04
CA GLY A 302 -6.09 -12.21 -2.38
C GLY A 302 -5.46 -10.83 -2.52
N LEU A 303 -5.18 -10.46 -3.77
CA LEU A 303 -4.79 -9.11 -4.18
C LEU A 303 -5.73 -8.63 -5.27
N ALA A 304 -6.27 -7.43 -5.13
CA ALA A 304 -6.81 -6.64 -6.22
C ALA A 304 -5.84 -5.49 -6.50
N ASP A 305 -5.43 -5.33 -7.75
CA ASP A 305 -4.36 -4.40 -8.11
C ASP A 305 -4.78 -2.93 -8.07
N LEU A 306 -6.04 -2.63 -8.42
CA LEU A 306 -6.51 -1.25 -8.54
C LEU A 306 -7.95 -1.08 -8.03
N PRO A 307 -8.27 0.10 -7.43
CA PRO A 307 -9.60 0.42 -6.91
C PRO A 307 -10.60 0.82 -8.02
N ARG A 308 -10.65 0.04 -9.10
CA ARG A 308 -11.62 0.30 -10.17
C ARG A 308 -13.05 0.15 -9.66
N PRO A 309 -14.03 0.94 -10.12
CA PRO A 309 -15.42 0.85 -9.66
C PRO A 309 -15.99 -0.57 -9.71
N VAL A 310 -15.70 -1.33 -10.78
CA VAL A 310 -16.14 -2.73 -10.90
C VAL A 310 -15.48 -3.63 -9.87
N THR A 311 -14.19 -3.44 -9.58
CA THR A 311 -13.44 -4.21 -8.57
C THR A 311 -14.00 -3.95 -7.18
N VAL A 312 -14.18 -2.68 -6.80
CA VAL A 312 -14.75 -2.27 -5.50
C VAL A 312 -16.16 -2.82 -5.32
N ALA A 313 -17.03 -2.64 -6.32
CA ALA A 313 -18.41 -3.12 -6.25
C ALA A 313 -18.50 -4.66 -6.09
N ARG A 314 -17.67 -5.42 -6.82
CA ARG A 314 -17.65 -6.89 -6.70
C ARG A 314 -17.12 -7.34 -5.34
N ILE A 315 -16.05 -6.74 -4.83
CA ILE A 315 -15.50 -7.05 -3.51
C ILE A 315 -16.53 -6.73 -2.41
N ALA A 316 -17.18 -5.58 -2.45
CA ALA A 316 -18.18 -5.18 -1.46
C ALA A 316 -19.37 -6.17 -1.43
N ALA A 317 -19.90 -6.51 -2.59
CA ALA A 317 -21.01 -7.47 -2.70
C ALA A 317 -20.62 -8.87 -2.18
N TRP A 318 -19.46 -9.39 -2.61
CA TRP A 318 -18.94 -10.68 -2.21
C TRP A 318 -18.65 -10.76 -0.70
N ALA A 319 -18.01 -9.74 -0.14
CA ALA A 319 -17.67 -9.69 1.27
C ALA A 319 -18.90 -9.81 2.18
N GLY A 320 -20.05 -9.27 1.73
CA GLY A 320 -21.33 -9.40 2.43
C GLY A 320 -21.86 -10.84 2.53
N THR A 321 -21.38 -11.76 1.69
CA THR A 321 -21.82 -13.17 1.66
C THR A 321 -20.93 -14.10 2.47
N LEU A 322 -19.71 -13.73 2.81
CA LEU A 322 -18.69 -14.60 3.42
C LEU A 322 -19.14 -15.23 4.72
N ALA A 323 -19.81 -14.48 5.58
CA ALA A 323 -20.27 -15.00 6.88
C ALA A 323 -21.29 -16.15 6.72
N SER A 324 -22.19 -16.07 5.73
CA SER A 324 -23.13 -17.15 5.42
C SER A 324 -22.48 -18.39 4.82
N HIS A 325 -21.29 -18.23 4.22
CA HIS A 325 -20.44 -19.32 3.72
C HIS A 325 -19.45 -19.86 4.76
N GLY A 326 -19.57 -19.44 6.03
CA GLY A 326 -18.71 -19.91 7.11
C GLY A 326 -17.29 -19.38 7.06
N LEU A 327 -17.04 -18.26 6.38
CA LEU A 327 -15.75 -17.61 6.25
C LEU A 327 -15.66 -16.35 7.11
N ALA A 328 -14.44 -15.99 7.55
CA ALA A 328 -14.15 -14.76 8.24
C ALA A 328 -13.21 -13.88 7.39
N LEU A 329 -13.66 -12.67 7.02
CA LEU A 329 -12.81 -11.68 6.39
C LEU A 329 -11.93 -11.02 7.47
N VAL A 330 -10.61 -11.02 7.26
CA VAL A 330 -9.64 -10.50 8.22
C VAL A 330 -8.60 -9.63 7.53
N PRO A 331 -7.95 -8.67 8.23
CA PRO A 331 -6.85 -7.91 7.67
C PRO A 331 -5.65 -8.80 7.33
N ALA A 332 -4.79 -8.36 6.42
CA ALA A 332 -3.63 -9.11 5.95
C ALA A 332 -2.68 -9.48 7.11
N SER A 333 -2.51 -8.60 8.10
CA SER A 333 -1.69 -8.87 9.29
C SER A 333 -2.15 -10.08 10.11
N ALA A 334 -3.43 -10.46 10.04
CA ALA A 334 -3.93 -11.65 10.72
C ALA A 334 -3.53 -12.98 10.03
N LEU A 335 -2.96 -12.90 8.82
CA LEU A 335 -2.59 -14.04 7.98
C LEU A 335 -1.08 -14.21 7.79
N ILE A 336 -0.26 -13.26 8.28
CA ILE A 336 1.21 -13.35 8.15
C ILE A 336 1.76 -14.52 8.96
N VAL A 337 2.85 -15.10 8.46
CA VAL A 337 3.61 -16.15 9.09
C VAL A 337 4.94 -15.56 9.59
N MET A 338 5.35 -15.95 10.77
CA MET A 338 6.67 -15.58 11.29
C MET A 338 7.75 -16.40 10.58
N PRO A 339 8.88 -15.77 10.18
CA PRO A 339 10.00 -16.53 9.65
C PRO A 339 10.50 -17.53 10.70
N PRO A 340 11.09 -18.67 10.27
CA PRO A 340 11.71 -19.60 11.19
C PRO A 340 12.78 -18.85 11.99
N ALA A 341 12.82 -19.09 13.33
CA ALA A 341 13.85 -18.50 14.17
C ALA A 341 15.22 -18.93 13.58
N THR A 342 16.03 -17.95 13.19
CA THR A 342 17.43 -18.22 12.82
C THR A 342 18.08 -18.91 14.01
N ALA A 343 18.37 -20.21 13.86
CA ALA A 343 19.15 -20.95 14.86
C ALA A 343 20.43 -20.13 15.06
N GLY A 344 20.62 -19.56 16.27
CA GLY A 344 21.78 -18.76 16.61
C GLY A 344 23.03 -19.53 16.17
N LYS A 345 23.88 -18.87 15.39
CA LYS A 345 25.20 -19.40 15.06
C LYS A 345 25.81 -19.87 16.37
N PRO A 346 26.22 -21.15 16.53
CA PRO A 346 26.90 -21.54 17.76
C PRO A 346 28.11 -20.65 17.92
N GLU A 347 28.15 -19.94 19.04
CA GLU A 347 29.31 -19.17 19.48
C GLU A 347 30.47 -20.15 19.56
N MET A 348 31.43 -20.01 18.67
CA MET A 348 32.62 -20.84 18.67
C MET A 348 33.42 -20.47 19.90
N VAL A 349 33.20 -21.24 20.99
CA VAL A 349 34.02 -21.15 22.20
C VAL A 349 35.43 -21.53 21.79
N THR A 350 36.27 -20.55 21.56
CA THR A 350 37.73 -20.74 21.50
C THR A 350 38.25 -21.07 22.88
N HIS A 351 38.41 -22.37 23.17
CA HIS A 351 39.27 -22.81 24.25
C HIS A 351 40.68 -22.46 23.80
N GLY A 352 41.24 -21.37 24.39
CA GLY A 352 42.66 -21.12 24.36
C GLY A 352 43.38 -22.11 25.33
N GLU A 353 44.32 -22.85 24.74
CA GLU A 353 45.44 -23.41 25.45
C GLU A 353 46.57 -22.38 25.62
#